data_9a60ab28f8d314fb31d2406b379d0655
#
_entry.id   9a60ab28f8d314fb31d2406b379d0655
#
_cell.length_a   1.000
_cell.length_b   1.000
_cell.length_c   1.000
_cell.angle_alpha   90.00
_cell.angle_beta   90.00
_cell.angle_gamma   90.00
#
_symmetry.space_group_name_H-M   'P 1'
#
loop_
_entity.id
_entity.type
_entity.pdbx_description
1 polymer ?
#
loop_
_entity_poly.entity_id
_entity_poly.type
_entity_poly.pdbx_seq_one_letter_code
_entity_poly.pdbx_strand_id
1 'polypeptide(L)'
;MTTKARSTQQRRVAVLGGNRIPFARSDRKYARASNQDMFTATLDGLVGRFNLQGERLGAVVGGAVLKHSRDFNLVRETVLGSALSPYTPAWDLQQACGTGLQSIISVGDAIAAGRIEAGIGGGVDTTSDAPIAVSNELREFLLSLNRARGTGARAKLLGNVRPSMLGIEIPRNGEPRTGLSMGEHAAITAKEFGVRREDQDELAVASHRNMAAAYDRGFFDDLVTPFLGLTRDDNLRPDSSVGKRSTRE
;
A
#
# COMPACT_ATOMS: atom_id res chain seq x y z
N MET A 1 -30.88 19.89 -37.72
CA MET A 1 -29.41 19.81 -37.73
C MET A 1 -29.01 18.68 -36.79
N THR A 2 -28.66 17.52 -37.34
CA THR A 2 -28.25 16.34 -36.57
C THR A 2 -26.77 16.46 -36.29
N THR A 3 -26.42 16.80 -35.07
CA THR A 3 -25.04 16.85 -34.62
C THR A 3 -24.49 15.40 -34.55
N LYS A 4 -23.69 14.99 -35.54
CA LYS A 4 -22.97 13.73 -35.50
C LYS A 4 -22.07 13.75 -34.24
N ALA A 5 -22.38 12.92 -33.25
CA ALA A 5 -21.51 12.68 -32.14
C ALA A 5 -20.13 12.23 -32.69
N ARG A 6 -19.10 13.03 -32.50
CA ARG A 6 -17.73 12.62 -32.77
C ARG A 6 -17.46 11.41 -31.88
N SER A 7 -17.28 10.24 -32.46
CA SER A 7 -16.69 9.11 -31.74
C SER A 7 -15.31 9.55 -31.29
N THR A 8 -15.14 9.88 -30.02
CA THR A 8 -13.84 10.09 -29.42
C THR A 8 -13.16 8.74 -29.43
N GLN A 9 -12.26 8.51 -30.39
CA GLN A 9 -11.45 7.31 -30.42
C GLN A 9 -10.64 7.26 -29.12
N GLN A 10 -10.90 6.25 -28.30
CA GLN A 10 -10.24 6.05 -27.04
C GLN A 10 -8.73 5.86 -27.29
N ARG A 11 -7.87 6.62 -26.61
CA ARG A 11 -6.42 6.52 -26.76
C ARG A 11 -5.93 5.17 -26.23
N ARG A 12 -4.95 4.59 -26.88
CA ARG A 12 -4.25 3.43 -26.35
C ARG A 12 -3.31 3.89 -25.23
N VAL A 13 -3.23 3.08 -24.17
CA VAL A 13 -2.36 3.33 -23.00
C VAL A 13 -1.21 2.35 -23.04
N ALA A 14 0.02 2.85 -22.86
CA ALA A 14 1.22 2.04 -22.75
C ALA A 14 1.71 2.04 -21.29
N VAL A 15 2.05 0.87 -20.77
CA VAL A 15 2.82 0.72 -19.52
C VAL A 15 4.30 0.72 -19.89
N LEU A 16 5.01 1.77 -19.51
CA LEU A 16 6.42 1.98 -19.88
C LEU A 16 7.40 1.25 -18.97
N GLY A 17 7.00 1.02 -17.72
CA GLY A 17 7.80 0.30 -16.75
C GLY A 17 7.35 0.58 -15.33
N GLY A 18 8.14 0.14 -14.37
CA GLY A 18 7.84 0.27 -12.94
C GLY A 18 9.11 0.34 -12.10
N ASN A 19 8.91 0.56 -10.81
CA ASN A 19 9.94 0.50 -9.79
C ASN A 19 9.34 0.02 -8.48
N ARG A 20 10.13 -0.60 -7.63
CA ARG A 20 9.78 -0.92 -6.25
C ARG A 20 11.01 -0.90 -5.34
N ILE A 21 10.81 -0.81 -4.06
CA ILE A 21 11.82 -1.17 -3.05
C ILE A 21 11.73 -2.68 -2.74
N PRO A 22 12.75 -3.30 -2.14
CA PRO A 22 12.67 -4.69 -1.68
C PRO A 22 11.54 -4.90 -0.67
N PHE A 23 10.89 -6.06 -0.70
CA PHE A 23 10.01 -6.47 0.39
C PHE A 23 10.81 -6.79 1.65
N ALA A 24 10.38 -6.25 2.79
CA ALA A 24 10.95 -6.53 4.09
C ALA A 24 9.96 -7.30 4.97
N ARG A 25 10.48 -8.15 5.86
CA ARG A 25 9.66 -8.74 6.92
C ARG A 25 9.26 -7.67 7.90
N SER A 26 8.04 -7.80 8.44
CA SER A 26 7.55 -6.94 9.51
C SER A 26 8.54 -6.88 10.68
N ASP A 27 8.61 -5.73 11.32
CA ASP A 27 9.43 -5.45 12.50
C ASP A 27 10.94 -5.70 12.32
N ARG A 28 11.42 -5.62 11.06
CA ARG A 28 12.82 -5.79 10.70
C ARG A 28 13.42 -4.50 10.15
N LYS A 29 14.01 -4.56 8.97
CA LYS A 29 14.74 -3.43 8.34
C LYS A 29 13.91 -2.16 8.17
N TYR A 30 12.61 -2.31 7.89
CA TYR A 30 11.69 -1.17 7.71
C TYR A 30 10.83 -0.87 8.93
N ALA A 31 11.19 -1.39 10.12
CA ALA A 31 10.40 -1.23 11.34
C ALA A 31 10.09 0.23 11.73
N ARG A 32 10.90 1.17 11.25
CA ARG A 32 10.72 2.62 11.52
C ARG A 32 10.42 3.43 10.27
N ALA A 33 10.24 2.78 9.12
CA ALA A 33 9.88 3.47 7.89
C ALA A 33 8.37 3.64 7.80
N SER A 34 7.94 4.86 7.54
CA SER A 34 6.54 5.16 7.26
C SER A 34 6.15 4.78 5.84
N ASN A 35 4.84 4.72 5.57
CA ASN A 35 4.32 4.60 4.21
C ASN A 35 4.88 5.71 3.30
N GLN A 36 4.96 6.94 3.80
CA GLN A 36 5.50 8.07 3.03
C GLN A 36 6.97 7.86 2.68
N ASP A 37 7.83 7.43 3.63
CA ASP A 37 9.24 7.19 3.37
C ASP A 37 9.45 6.14 2.27
N MET A 38 8.73 5.02 2.37
CA MET A 38 8.81 3.92 1.42
C MET A 38 8.27 4.29 0.03
N PHE A 39 7.16 5.03 -0.01
CA PHE A 39 6.57 5.44 -1.27
C PHE A 39 7.42 6.50 -1.96
N THR A 40 7.98 7.45 -1.21
CA THR A 40 8.92 8.45 -1.74
C THR A 40 10.17 7.79 -2.30
N ALA A 41 10.77 6.84 -1.59
CA ALA A 41 11.93 6.11 -2.10
C ALA A 41 11.61 5.33 -3.39
N THR A 42 10.44 4.73 -3.47
CA THR A 42 9.97 4.03 -4.67
C THR A 42 9.76 5.00 -5.83
N LEU A 43 9.14 6.14 -5.56
CA LEU A 43 8.88 7.17 -6.56
C LEU A 43 10.19 7.79 -7.09
N ASP A 44 11.13 8.12 -6.22
CA ASP A 44 12.43 8.66 -6.61
C ASP A 44 13.26 7.66 -7.43
N GLY A 45 13.19 6.38 -7.11
CA GLY A 45 13.78 5.33 -7.93
C GLY A 45 13.19 5.29 -9.35
N LEU A 46 11.87 5.45 -9.47
CA LEU A 46 11.20 5.54 -10.77
C LEU A 46 11.58 6.83 -11.51
N VAL A 47 11.60 7.96 -10.81
CA VAL A 47 12.02 9.27 -11.35
C VAL A 47 13.43 9.20 -11.88
N GLY A 48 14.36 8.60 -11.13
CA GLY A 48 15.75 8.40 -11.58
C GLY A 48 15.85 7.50 -12.81
N ARG A 49 15.09 6.40 -12.84
CA ARG A 49 15.09 5.45 -13.94
C ARG A 49 14.62 6.06 -15.26
N PHE A 50 13.66 6.95 -15.25
CA PHE A 50 13.06 7.56 -16.43
C PHE A 50 13.48 9.02 -16.66
N ASN A 51 14.45 9.54 -15.91
CA ASN A 51 14.94 10.92 -15.99
C ASN A 51 13.82 11.97 -15.87
N LEU A 52 12.94 11.79 -14.87
CA LEU A 52 11.77 12.64 -14.65
C LEU A 52 12.00 13.74 -13.58
N GLN A 53 13.25 14.03 -13.23
CA GLN A 53 13.58 15.06 -12.23
C GLN A 53 13.04 16.43 -12.67
N GLY A 54 12.22 17.05 -11.82
CA GLY A 54 11.59 18.34 -12.09
C GLY A 54 10.43 18.29 -13.10
N GLU A 55 10.16 17.13 -13.72
CA GLU A 55 9.08 16.99 -14.69
C GLU A 55 7.71 17.04 -14.01
N ARG A 56 6.78 17.74 -14.66
CA ARG A 56 5.38 17.77 -14.25
C ARG A 56 4.60 16.70 -15.00
N LEU A 57 4.16 15.68 -14.28
CA LEU A 57 3.25 14.67 -14.84
C LEU A 57 1.78 15.09 -14.72
N GLY A 58 0.93 14.42 -15.48
CA GLY A 58 -0.51 14.65 -15.44
C GLY A 58 -1.15 14.20 -14.12
N ALA A 59 -0.63 13.12 -13.51
CA ALA A 59 -1.08 12.65 -12.22
C ALA A 59 -0.10 11.65 -11.58
N VAL A 60 -0.07 11.61 -10.24
CA VAL A 60 0.39 10.48 -9.44
C VAL A 60 -0.78 10.00 -8.59
N VAL A 61 -1.14 8.73 -8.71
CA VAL A 61 -2.27 8.13 -7.97
C VAL A 61 -1.74 6.94 -7.18
N GLY A 62 -2.13 6.83 -5.92
CA GLY A 62 -1.67 5.73 -5.09
C GLY A 62 -2.44 5.63 -3.78
N GLY A 63 -1.92 4.84 -2.85
CA GLY A 63 -2.51 4.73 -1.54
C GLY A 63 -1.92 3.61 -0.71
N ALA A 64 -2.48 3.46 0.49
CA ALA A 64 -2.15 2.43 1.45
C ALA A 64 -3.42 1.97 2.17
N VAL A 65 -3.42 0.74 2.65
CA VAL A 65 -4.52 0.21 3.48
C VAL A 65 -4.35 0.68 4.93
N LEU A 66 -3.15 0.49 5.48
CA LEU A 66 -2.81 0.86 6.85
C LEU A 66 -2.27 2.29 6.90
N LYS A 67 -3.17 3.27 6.98
CA LYS A 67 -2.82 4.69 7.03
C LYS A 67 -3.06 5.30 8.41
N HIS A 68 -2.09 6.03 8.91
CA HIS A 68 -2.26 6.92 10.05
C HIS A 68 -3.05 8.17 9.68
N SER A 69 -3.54 8.92 10.68
CA SER A 69 -4.13 10.24 10.46
C SER A 69 -3.15 11.25 9.85
N ARG A 70 -1.84 11.06 9.97
CA ARG A 70 -0.82 11.85 9.28
C ARG A 70 -0.78 11.60 7.76
N ASP A 71 -1.31 10.45 7.30
CA ASP A 71 -1.23 9.97 5.92
C ASP A 71 -2.50 10.28 5.11
N PHE A 72 -3.34 11.23 5.53
CA PHE A 72 -4.58 11.56 4.82
C PHE A 72 -4.35 12.00 3.38
N ASN A 73 -3.19 12.54 3.08
CA ASN A 73 -2.80 13.01 1.77
C ASN A 73 -1.46 12.38 1.35
N LEU A 74 -1.33 11.08 1.58
CA LEU A 74 -0.08 10.32 1.46
C LEU A 74 0.61 10.56 0.12
N VAL A 75 -0.12 10.40 -0.98
CA VAL A 75 0.46 10.48 -2.33
C VAL A 75 0.88 11.92 -2.66
N ARG A 76 0.14 12.91 -2.18
CA ARG A 76 0.52 14.31 -2.36
C ARG A 76 1.82 14.63 -1.61
N GLU A 77 1.93 14.19 -0.36
CA GLU A 77 3.14 14.39 0.44
C GLU A 77 4.33 13.61 -0.15
N THR A 78 4.08 12.43 -0.71
CA THR A 78 5.09 11.66 -1.46
C THR A 78 5.63 12.44 -2.66
N VAL A 79 4.75 13.04 -3.46
CA VAL A 79 5.18 13.88 -4.61
C VAL A 79 5.97 15.10 -4.15
N LEU A 80 5.52 15.78 -3.09
CA LEU A 80 6.21 16.96 -2.53
C LEU A 80 7.58 16.60 -1.94
N GLY A 81 7.75 15.38 -1.43
CA GLY A 81 9.01 14.86 -0.90
C GLY A 81 9.93 14.23 -1.96
N SER A 82 9.48 14.11 -3.21
CA SER A 82 10.21 13.47 -4.31
C SER A 82 10.90 14.48 -5.23
N ALA A 83 11.68 13.96 -6.18
CA ALA A 83 12.33 14.77 -7.20
C ALA A 83 11.42 15.17 -8.39
N LEU A 84 10.13 14.82 -8.37
CA LEU A 84 9.15 15.32 -9.35
C LEU A 84 8.86 16.81 -9.13
N SER A 85 8.32 17.46 -10.16
CA SER A 85 7.77 18.80 -10.01
C SER A 85 6.68 18.83 -8.94
N PRO A 86 6.73 19.77 -7.96
CA PRO A 86 5.70 19.93 -6.95
C PRO A 86 4.33 20.34 -7.51
N TYR A 87 4.28 20.72 -8.79
CA TYR A 87 3.03 21.03 -9.50
C TYR A 87 2.36 19.79 -10.12
N THR A 88 2.94 18.60 -9.96
CA THR A 88 2.31 17.34 -10.38
C THR A 88 1.09 17.07 -9.51
N PRO A 89 -0.13 16.94 -10.07
CA PRO A 89 -1.31 16.57 -9.31
C PRO A 89 -1.15 15.17 -8.70
N ALA A 90 -1.60 15.02 -7.45
CA ALA A 90 -1.51 13.74 -6.76
C ALA A 90 -2.71 13.54 -5.81
N TRP A 91 -3.22 12.32 -5.73
CA TRP A 91 -4.29 11.98 -4.81
C TRP A 91 -4.25 10.52 -4.38
N ASP A 92 -4.87 10.27 -3.24
CA ASP A 92 -5.01 8.93 -2.66
C ASP A 92 -6.26 8.24 -3.19
N LEU A 93 -6.15 6.93 -3.39
CA LEU A 93 -7.30 6.05 -3.48
C LEU A 93 -7.06 4.82 -2.59
N GLN A 94 -8.13 4.11 -2.26
CA GLN A 94 -8.07 2.90 -1.45
C GLN A 94 -9.06 1.86 -1.94
N GLN A 95 -8.56 0.68 -2.27
CA GLN A 95 -9.34 -0.49 -2.67
C GLN A 95 -8.72 -1.76 -2.05
N ALA A 96 -8.49 -1.76 -0.75
CA ALA A 96 -7.82 -2.84 -0.04
C ALA A 96 -6.56 -3.33 -0.79
N CYS A 97 -6.36 -4.64 -0.95
CA CYS A 97 -5.21 -5.21 -1.66
C CYS A 97 -5.13 -4.82 -3.15
N GLY A 98 -6.23 -4.35 -3.75
CA GLY A 98 -6.31 -3.87 -5.13
C GLY A 98 -5.87 -2.42 -5.34
N THR A 99 -5.51 -1.68 -4.28
CA THR A 99 -5.20 -0.25 -4.34
C THR A 99 -4.17 0.11 -5.41
N GLY A 100 -3.04 -0.60 -5.46
CA GLY A 100 -1.98 -0.32 -6.43
C GLY A 100 -2.45 -0.55 -7.88
N LEU A 101 -3.16 -1.64 -8.13
CA LEU A 101 -3.70 -1.94 -9.47
C LEU A 101 -4.76 -0.91 -9.88
N GLN A 102 -5.69 -0.57 -8.98
CA GLN A 102 -6.72 0.43 -9.24
C GLN A 102 -6.13 1.82 -9.49
N SER A 103 -5.03 2.15 -8.85
CA SER A 103 -4.29 3.41 -9.12
C SER A 103 -3.77 3.45 -10.55
N ILE A 104 -3.19 2.35 -11.04
CA ILE A 104 -2.73 2.24 -12.44
C ILE A 104 -3.91 2.34 -13.41
N ILE A 105 -5.02 1.66 -13.14
CA ILE A 105 -6.25 1.73 -13.94
C ILE A 105 -6.75 3.17 -14.00
N SER A 106 -6.82 3.87 -12.88
CA SER A 106 -7.31 5.27 -12.82
C SER A 106 -6.45 6.23 -13.65
N VAL A 107 -5.12 6.04 -13.65
CA VAL A 107 -4.21 6.79 -14.52
C VAL A 107 -4.44 6.41 -15.98
N GLY A 108 -4.57 5.12 -16.28
CA GLY A 108 -4.84 4.62 -17.63
C GLY A 108 -6.14 5.18 -18.20
N ASP A 109 -7.23 5.21 -17.43
CA ASP A 109 -8.50 5.78 -17.82
C ASP A 109 -8.41 7.30 -18.12
N ALA A 110 -7.62 8.01 -17.31
CA ALA A 110 -7.39 9.44 -17.54
C ALA A 110 -6.62 9.69 -18.85
N ILE A 111 -5.62 8.84 -19.18
CA ILE A 111 -4.88 8.90 -20.45
C ILE A 111 -5.81 8.52 -21.62
N ALA A 112 -6.56 7.42 -21.50
CA ALA A 112 -7.47 6.95 -22.53
C ALA A 112 -8.55 8.00 -22.89
N ALA A 113 -9.02 8.73 -21.86
CA ALA A 113 -9.95 9.83 -22.02
C ALA A 113 -9.31 11.14 -22.53
N GLY A 114 -7.99 11.18 -22.71
CA GLY A 114 -7.27 12.37 -23.17
C GLY A 114 -7.17 13.49 -22.15
N ARG A 115 -7.39 13.20 -20.85
CA ARG A 115 -7.29 14.20 -19.77
C ARG A 115 -5.85 14.48 -19.36
N ILE A 116 -4.98 13.48 -19.46
CA ILE A 116 -3.54 13.56 -19.20
C ILE A 116 -2.78 12.78 -20.25
N GLU A 117 -1.49 13.06 -20.40
CA GLU A 117 -0.61 12.38 -21.37
C GLU A 117 0.19 11.24 -20.69
N ALA A 118 0.61 11.44 -19.45
CA ALA A 118 1.37 10.49 -18.66
C ALA A 118 1.05 10.61 -17.19
N GLY A 119 1.26 9.53 -16.44
CA GLY A 119 1.10 9.53 -15.00
C GLY A 119 1.69 8.28 -14.36
N ILE A 120 1.68 8.23 -13.04
CA ILE A 120 2.21 7.13 -12.23
C ILE A 120 1.09 6.60 -11.36
N GLY A 121 0.93 5.28 -11.32
CA GLY A 121 0.03 4.59 -10.40
C GLY A 121 0.80 3.61 -9.53
N GLY A 122 0.45 3.51 -8.23
CA GLY A 122 1.14 2.59 -7.34
C GLY A 122 0.50 2.47 -5.97
N GLY A 123 1.24 1.90 -5.03
CA GLY A 123 0.80 1.74 -3.65
C GLY A 123 1.94 1.33 -2.74
N VAL A 124 1.69 1.46 -1.45
CA VAL A 124 2.63 1.12 -0.38
C VAL A 124 1.84 0.62 0.82
N ASP A 125 2.43 -0.25 1.62
CA ASP A 125 1.87 -0.63 2.92
C ASP A 125 2.95 -1.15 3.86
N THR A 126 2.72 -0.99 5.15
CA THR A 126 3.54 -1.59 6.19
C THR A 126 2.70 -1.98 7.39
N THR A 127 2.96 -3.16 7.93
CA THR A 127 2.39 -3.62 9.20
C THR A 127 3.25 -3.24 10.40
N SER A 128 4.50 -2.86 10.19
CA SER A 128 5.42 -2.44 11.25
C SER A 128 5.08 -1.06 11.82
N ASP A 129 4.50 -0.19 10.98
CA ASP A 129 4.00 1.14 11.35
C ASP A 129 2.45 1.10 11.30
N ALA A 130 1.85 0.21 12.09
CA ALA A 130 0.40 0.04 12.10
C ALA A 130 -0.31 1.23 12.77
N PRO A 131 -1.42 1.74 12.21
CA PRO A 131 -2.18 2.82 12.82
C PRO A 131 -2.94 2.33 14.05
N ILE A 132 -2.37 2.54 15.23
CA ILE A 132 -3.03 2.26 16.49
C ILE A 132 -3.97 3.41 16.83
N ALA A 133 -5.24 3.12 17.01
CA ALA A 133 -6.26 4.08 17.42
C ALA A 133 -6.61 3.92 18.91
N VAL A 134 -7.20 4.93 19.46
CA VAL A 134 -7.83 4.86 20.79
C VAL A 134 -9.26 4.34 20.66
N SER A 135 -9.80 3.75 21.74
CA SER A 135 -11.20 3.32 21.78
C SER A 135 -12.16 4.46 21.43
N ASN A 136 -13.34 4.13 20.93
CA ASN A 136 -14.37 5.13 20.65
C ASN A 136 -14.71 5.97 21.89
N GLU A 137 -14.79 5.36 23.06
CA GLU A 137 -15.07 6.05 24.31
C GLU A 137 -13.99 7.08 24.64
N LEU A 138 -12.69 6.70 24.53
CA LEU A 138 -11.59 7.63 24.76
C LEU A 138 -11.57 8.75 23.71
N ARG A 139 -11.83 8.43 22.45
CA ARG A 139 -11.92 9.41 21.38
C ARG A 139 -13.01 10.45 21.64
N GLU A 140 -14.21 10.01 22.02
CA GLU A 140 -15.34 10.90 22.33
C GLU A 140 -15.04 11.77 23.55
N PHE A 141 -14.41 11.19 24.56
CA PHE A 141 -13.95 11.93 25.75
C PHE A 141 -12.94 13.03 25.35
N LEU A 142 -11.91 12.69 24.59
CA LEU A 142 -10.89 13.67 24.14
C LEU A 142 -11.49 14.79 23.30
N LEU A 143 -12.41 14.47 22.39
CA LEU A 143 -13.13 15.48 21.61
C LEU A 143 -14.00 16.38 22.49
N SER A 144 -14.67 15.82 23.49
CA SER A 144 -15.47 16.59 24.45
C SER A 144 -14.59 17.49 25.30
N LEU A 145 -13.44 17.00 25.76
CA LEU A 145 -12.44 17.77 26.50
C LEU A 145 -11.89 18.93 25.68
N ASN A 146 -11.62 18.71 24.39
CA ASN A 146 -11.16 19.75 23.46
C ASN A 146 -12.21 20.85 23.21
N ARG A 147 -13.50 20.45 23.19
CA ARG A 147 -14.63 21.39 23.01
C ARG A 147 -14.99 22.16 24.26
N ALA A 148 -14.61 21.65 25.45
CA ALA A 148 -14.96 22.27 26.72
C ALA A 148 -14.29 23.63 26.90
N ARG A 149 -15.10 24.66 27.14
CA ARG A 149 -14.65 26.03 27.42
C ARG A 149 -14.59 26.24 28.94
N GLY A 150 -13.44 26.68 29.42
CA GLY A 150 -13.18 26.99 30.82
C GLY A 150 -12.69 25.78 31.65
N THR A 151 -12.01 26.12 32.75
CA THR A 151 -11.33 25.14 33.63
C THR A 151 -12.32 24.24 34.38
N GLY A 152 -13.46 24.78 34.81
CA GLY A 152 -14.49 24.03 35.53
C GLY A 152 -15.15 22.95 34.69
N ALA A 153 -15.48 23.24 33.40
CA ALA A 153 -16.04 22.25 32.49
C ALA A 153 -15.03 21.12 32.18
N ARG A 154 -13.77 21.46 32.01
CA ARG A 154 -12.69 20.48 31.81
C ARG A 154 -12.48 19.60 33.05
N ALA A 155 -12.44 20.19 34.24
CA ALA A 155 -12.31 19.46 35.49
C ALA A 155 -13.46 18.46 35.70
N LYS A 156 -14.70 18.84 35.39
CA LYS A 156 -15.86 17.95 35.46
C LYS A 156 -15.72 16.76 34.50
N LEU A 157 -15.24 16.96 33.28
CA LEU A 157 -15.00 15.88 32.32
C LEU A 157 -13.89 14.94 32.81
N LEU A 158 -12.78 15.48 33.32
CA LEU A 158 -11.67 14.68 33.85
C LEU A 158 -12.11 13.79 35.04
N GLY A 159 -13.03 14.25 35.88
CA GLY A 159 -13.62 13.45 36.96
C GLY A 159 -14.44 12.24 36.51
N ASN A 160 -14.81 12.18 35.22
CA ASN A 160 -15.58 11.09 34.63
C ASN A 160 -14.72 10.04 33.90
N VAL A 161 -13.39 10.20 33.89
CA VAL A 161 -12.50 9.22 33.26
C VAL A 161 -12.55 7.89 34.00
N ARG A 162 -12.79 6.83 33.25
CA ARG A 162 -12.80 5.46 33.78
C ARG A 162 -11.67 4.65 33.14
N PRO A 163 -11.02 3.73 33.84
CA PRO A 163 -9.99 2.86 33.28
C PRO A 163 -10.44 2.09 32.02
N SER A 164 -11.73 1.71 31.95
CA SER A 164 -12.32 1.04 30.80
C SER A 164 -12.28 1.85 29.51
N MET A 165 -12.18 3.18 29.59
CA MET A 165 -12.06 4.07 28.42
C MET A 165 -10.67 4.03 27.79
N LEU A 166 -9.64 3.57 28.51
CA LEU A 166 -8.25 3.57 28.07
C LEU A 166 -7.92 2.41 27.10
N GLY A 167 -8.92 1.96 26.34
CA GLY A 167 -8.74 0.94 25.32
C GLY A 167 -7.99 1.47 24.10
N ILE A 168 -7.24 0.57 23.45
CA ILE A 168 -6.60 0.79 22.14
C ILE A 168 -7.27 -0.08 21.09
N GLU A 169 -7.35 0.43 19.87
CA GLU A 169 -7.84 -0.31 18.71
C GLU A 169 -6.66 -0.54 17.75
N ILE A 170 -6.41 -1.82 17.47
CA ILE A 170 -5.37 -2.26 16.52
C ILE A 170 -6.07 -2.76 15.26
N PRO A 171 -5.55 -2.47 14.06
CA PRO A 171 -6.10 -3.01 12.82
C PRO A 171 -6.22 -4.54 12.89
N ARG A 172 -7.42 -5.05 12.66
CA ARG A 172 -7.69 -6.49 12.70
C ARG A 172 -7.38 -7.12 11.36
N ASN A 173 -6.70 -8.26 11.38
CA ASN A 173 -6.50 -9.09 10.19
C ASN A 173 -7.72 -9.99 9.94
N GLY A 174 -8.91 -9.42 9.93
CA GLY A 174 -10.15 -10.17 9.74
C GLY A 174 -11.22 -9.31 9.07
N GLU A 175 -12.02 -9.93 8.24
CA GLU A 175 -13.15 -9.28 7.60
C GLU A 175 -14.23 -8.98 8.66
N PRO A 176 -14.71 -7.73 8.78
CA PRO A 176 -15.60 -7.32 9.89
C PRO A 176 -16.93 -8.09 9.98
N ARG A 177 -17.46 -8.58 8.86
CA ARG A 177 -18.76 -9.25 8.80
C ARG A 177 -18.69 -10.73 9.12
N THR A 178 -17.58 -11.38 8.73
CA THR A 178 -17.39 -12.83 8.91
C THR A 178 -16.47 -13.16 10.08
N GLY A 179 -15.62 -12.22 10.48
CA GLY A 179 -14.56 -12.43 11.47
C GLY A 179 -13.37 -13.25 10.94
N LEU A 180 -13.45 -13.73 9.70
CA LEU A 180 -12.42 -14.58 9.11
C LEU A 180 -11.24 -13.77 8.60
N SER A 181 -10.04 -14.28 8.80
CA SER A 181 -8.82 -13.76 8.19
C SER A 181 -8.75 -14.07 6.68
N MET A 182 -7.84 -13.41 5.96
CA MET A 182 -7.62 -13.70 4.55
C MET A 182 -7.12 -15.14 4.33
N GLY A 183 -6.35 -15.70 5.26
CA GLY A 183 -5.92 -17.11 5.21
C GLY A 183 -7.09 -18.08 5.34
N GLU A 184 -8.02 -17.82 6.24
CA GLU A 184 -9.24 -18.64 6.41
C GLU A 184 -10.16 -18.54 5.19
N HIS A 185 -10.33 -17.34 4.61
CA HIS A 185 -11.05 -17.19 3.33
C HIS A 185 -10.36 -17.94 2.19
N ALA A 186 -9.04 -17.89 2.10
CA ALA A 186 -8.27 -18.64 1.11
C ALA A 186 -8.42 -20.15 1.28
N ALA A 187 -8.47 -20.66 2.52
CA ALA A 187 -8.71 -22.07 2.81
C ALA A 187 -10.12 -22.53 2.39
N ILE A 188 -11.13 -21.69 2.61
CA ILE A 188 -12.50 -21.96 2.13
C ILE A 188 -12.51 -22.02 0.60
N THR A 189 -11.90 -21.04 -0.06
CA THR A 189 -11.81 -20.99 -1.53
C THR A 189 -11.08 -22.22 -2.09
N ALA A 190 -9.95 -22.59 -1.48
CA ALA A 190 -9.20 -23.79 -1.90
C ALA A 190 -10.05 -25.06 -1.80
N LYS A 191 -10.84 -25.19 -0.73
CA LYS A 191 -11.77 -26.32 -0.54
C LYS A 191 -12.90 -26.31 -1.57
N GLU A 192 -13.49 -25.14 -1.83
CA GLU A 192 -14.59 -24.96 -2.78
C GLU A 192 -14.18 -25.32 -4.22
N PHE A 193 -12.97 -24.90 -4.62
CA PHE A 193 -12.41 -25.18 -5.94
C PHE A 193 -11.61 -26.49 -6.02
N GLY A 194 -11.57 -27.28 -4.96
CA GLY A 194 -10.87 -28.57 -4.93
C GLY A 194 -9.35 -28.47 -5.12
N VAL A 195 -8.73 -27.33 -4.73
CA VAL A 195 -7.28 -27.13 -4.82
C VAL A 195 -6.59 -27.94 -3.74
N ARG A 196 -5.77 -28.91 -4.13
CA ARG A 196 -5.06 -29.78 -3.20
C ARG A 196 -3.94 -29.05 -2.48
N ARG A 197 -3.56 -29.54 -1.31
CA ARG A 197 -2.47 -28.98 -0.51
C ARG A 197 -1.13 -29.05 -1.25
N GLU A 198 -0.88 -30.16 -1.96
CA GLU A 198 0.35 -30.35 -2.72
C GLU A 198 0.51 -29.29 -3.80
N ASP A 199 -0.55 -28.97 -4.54
CA ASP A 199 -0.54 -27.95 -5.60
C ASP A 199 -0.19 -26.56 -5.03
N GLN A 200 -0.69 -26.24 -3.83
CA GLN A 200 -0.38 -24.99 -3.12
C GLN A 200 1.08 -24.95 -2.68
N ASP A 201 1.60 -26.03 -2.13
CA ASP A 201 2.99 -26.13 -1.67
C ASP A 201 3.98 -26.08 -2.85
N GLU A 202 3.67 -26.75 -3.96
CA GLU A 202 4.46 -26.71 -5.20
C GLU A 202 4.51 -25.29 -5.78
N LEU A 203 3.38 -24.61 -5.89
CA LEU A 203 3.32 -23.22 -6.34
C LEU A 203 4.17 -22.29 -5.46
N ALA A 204 4.07 -22.46 -4.16
CA ALA A 204 4.81 -21.63 -3.20
C ALA A 204 6.33 -21.90 -3.28
N VAL A 205 6.76 -23.13 -3.46
CA VAL A 205 8.18 -23.49 -3.69
C VAL A 205 8.68 -22.92 -5.01
N ALA A 206 7.91 -23.12 -6.09
CA ALA A 206 8.24 -22.57 -7.41
C ALA A 206 8.39 -21.05 -7.37
N SER A 207 7.48 -20.34 -6.68
CA SER A 207 7.53 -18.89 -6.52
C SER A 207 8.86 -18.44 -5.88
N HIS A 208 9.27 -19.06 -4.77
CA HIS A 208 10.55 -18.70 -4.12
C HIS A 208 11.77 -19.00 -4.99
N ARG A 209 11.80 -20.16 -5.66
CA ARG A 209 12.90 -20.54 -6.56
C ARG A 209 12.99 -19.63 -7.76
N ASN A 210 11.86 -19.35 -8.41
CA ASN A 210 11.81 -18.48 -9.58
C ASN A 210 12.26 -17.06 -9.24
N MET A 211 11.85 -16.53 -8.06
CA MET A 211 12.29 -15.22 -7.59
C MET A 211 13.79 -15.21 -7.33
N ALA A 212 14.36 -16.22 -6.68
CA ALA A 212 15.80 -16.33 -6.47
C ALA A 212 16.56 -16.34 -7.80
N ALA A 213 16.17 -17.20 -8.73
CA ALA A 213 16.76 -17.29 -10.06
C ALA A 213 16.61 -15.96 -10.85
N ALA A 214 15.52 -15.22 -10.66
CA ALA A 214 15.34 -13.92 -11.28
C ALA A 214 16.33 -12.88 -10.74
N TYR A 215 16.59 -12.86 -9.44
CA TYR A 215 17.64 -12.04 -8.86
C TYR A 215 19.04 -12.43 -9.36
N ASP A 216 19.32 -13.74 -9.42
CA ASP A 216 20.66 -14.23 -9.78
C ASP A 216 21.02 -13.94 -11.24
N ARG A 217 20.02 -13.83 -12.15
CA ARG A 217 20.23 -13.41 -13.55
C ARG A 217 20.10 -11.91 -13.79
N GLY A 218 20.01 -11.07 -12.74
CA GLY A 218 19.92 -9.62 -12.88
C GLY A 218 18.58 -9.07 -13.36
N PHE A 219 17.50 -9.87 -13.33
CA PHE A 219 16.17 -9.44 -13.81
C PHE A 219 15.62 -8.21 -13.06
N PHE A 220 16.03 -8.01 -11.82
CA PHE A 220 15.56 -6.93 -10.97
C PHE A 220 16.51 -5.74 -10.88
N ASP A 221 17.65 -5.75 -11.58
CA ASP A 221 18.71 -4.74 -11.39
C ASP A 221 18.22 -3.32 -11.74
N ASP A 222 17.32 -3.20 -12.70
CA ASP A 222 16.71 -1.93 -13.09
C ASP A 222 15.30 -1.69 -12.50
N LEU A 223 14.74 -2.65 -11.74
CA LEU A 223 13.39 -2.60 -11.20
C LEU A 223 13.34 -2.34 -9.69
N VAL A 224 14.42 -2.65 -8.98
CA VAL A 224 14.46 -2.58 -7.51
C VAL A 224 15.42 -1.49 -7.06
N THR A 225 14.87 -0.49 -6.38
CA THR A 225 15.67 0.55 -5.72
C THR A 225 16.07 0.07 -4.33
N PRO A 226 17.36 0.02 -3.99
CA PRO A 226 17.80 -0.30 -2.64
C PRO A 226 17.23 0.69 -1.62
N PHE A 227 16.79 0.17 -0.46
CA PHE A 227 16.23 0.99 0.59
C PHE A 227 16.62 0.46 1.98
N LEU A 228 17.07 1.33 2.87
CA LEU A 228 17.50 1.03 4.25
C LEU A 228 18.38 -0.22 4.37
N GLY A 229 19.31 -0.38 3.44
CA GLY A 229 20.28 -1.48 3.42
C GLY A 229 19.75 -2.81 2.89
N LEU A 230 18.53 -2.85 2.35
CA LEU A 230 18.05 -3.97 1.57
C LEU A 230 18.24 -3.71 0.07
N THR A 231 18.78 -4.70 -0.62
CA THR A 231 18.94 -4.74 -2.08
C THR A 231 18.13 -5.87 -2.71
N ARG A 232 17.68 -6.83 -1.90
CA ARG A 232 16.86 -8.00 -2.28
C ARG A 232 15.74 -8.20 -1.26
N ASP A 233 14.70 -8.90 -1.66
CA ASP A 233 13.56 -9.23 -0.79
C ASP A 233 13.99 -10.08 0.41
N ASP A 234 13.74 -9.58 1.62
CA ASP A 234 14.12 -10.20 2.90
C ASP A 234 13.27 -11.44 3.26
N ASN A 235 12.11 -11.59 2.63
CA ASN A 235 11.21 -12.73 2.82
C ASN A 235 11.49 -13.90 1.85
N LEU A 236 12.47 -13.77 0.97
CA LEU A 236 12.84 -14.80 -0.01
C LEU A 236 13.46 -16.02 0.69
N ARG A 237 13.03 -17.21 0.29
CA ARG A 237 13.50 -18.52 0.81
C ARG A 237 13.89 -19.43 -0.35
N PRO A 238 15.09 -19.28 -0.92
CA PRO A 238 15.52 -20.05 -2.09
C PRO A 238 15.68 -21.54 -1.79
N ASP A 239 15.91 -21.92 -0.52
CA ASP A 239 16.03 -23.29 -0.03
C ASP A 239 14.69 -23.97 0.28
N SER A 240 13.56 -23.40 -0.16
CA SER A 240 12.23 -23.98 0.04
C SER A 240 12.09 -25.33 -0.67
N SER A 241 11.45 -26.26 0.02
CA SER A 241 11.07 -27.57 -0.54
C SER A 241 9.67 -27.95 -0.06
N VAL A 242 8.98 -28.82 -0.80
CA VAL A 242 7.63 -29.28 -0.47
C VAL A 242 7.62 -29.94 0.92
N GLY A 243 8.60 -30.81 1.22
CA GLY A 243 8.68 -31.50 2.51
C GLY A 243 8.91 -30.56 3.72
N LYS A 244 9.57 -29.40 3.53
CA LYS A 244 9.73 -28.40 4.59
C LYS A 244 8.46 -27.56 4.82
N ARG A 245 7.51 -27.56 3.89
CA ARG A 245 6.26 -26.77 3.99
C ARG A 245 5.11 -27.59 4.56
N SER A 246 5.02 -28.88 4.23
CA SER A 246 3.99 -29.77 4.74
C SER A 246 4.03 -29.96 6.28
N THR A 247 5.14 -29.62 6.93
CA THR A 247 5.33 -29.69 8.39
C THR A 247 5.04 -28.38 9.13
N ARG A 248 4.62 -27.32 8.44
CA ARG A 248 4.19 -26.05 9.06
C ARG A 248 2.68 -25.96 9.01
N GLU A 249 2.06 -26.37 10.12
CA GLU A 249 0.67 -26.11 10.41
C GLU A 249 0.42 -24.63 10.72
#